data_4103fd89fddbef2535372f63a68f8d49
#
_entry.id   4103fd89fddbef2535372f63a68f8d49
#
_cell.length_a   1.000
_cell.length_b   1.000
_cell.length_c   1.000
_cell.angle_alpha   90.00
_cell.angle_beta   90.00
_cell.angle_gamma   90.00
#
_symmetry.space_group_name_H-M   'P 1'
#
loop_
_entity.id
_entity.type
_entity.pdbx_description
1 polymer ?
#
loop_
_entity_poly.entity_id
_entity_poly.type
_entity_poly.pdbx_seq_one_letter_code
_entity_poly.pdbx_strand_id
1 'polypeptide(L)'
;MYPVIGVSPTPMGIGIVTVSLQISSFGGLCAAPVPRACRLARMTAQNDTGVNRAPANDFSHEQEGYQHGLKPRQLQMIAIGGAIGTGLFLGAGGRLHTAGPALALTYLICGIFAFFILRALGELVLHRPSSGSFISYAREFYGEKFAYAAGWMYFLNWAMTSIVDTTAVAIYLQYWSAFTAAPQWLLALIALVVVLAANMVAVKVFGELEFWFALIKVAALVAFLVVAIIWLVFAFPVEAGGEAVRTGFSLLGDNGGVFPNGILPAVIVIQGVVFAYAAIELVGTASGETQNTEKVIPRAINSVVFRIAVFYVGSIILLSLLLPYTAYKEGESPFVTFFSSLGNPQVGSIVGGIMNFVVLTAALSSLNAGLYSTGRALHSMGMNGSAPKWTTKMSKGGVPYAGILLTAGFTVAGVVLNYFVPSQAFEIALNIASLGIITAWGTIILCQMRLRSWAKQGLAKEPSFKLPGAPVTAWLTLAFLASVIVLMAIDYPVGTYTIASLVIVIPLLIVGWFLQRDRILRIASLRQGVTGPYPIGVRDPANQVRRDGDDQGGSNGTA
;
A
#
# COMPACT_ATOMS: atom_id res chain seq x y z
N MET A 1 54.93 -21.34 28.64
CA MET A 1 53.96 -21.72 29.69
C MET A 1 52.82 -22.47 28.99
N TYR A 2 52.85 -23.79 29.07
CA TYR A 2 51.87 -24.69 28.39
C TYR A 2 50.67 -24.89 29.31
N PRO A 3 49.45 -25.00 28.80
CA PRO A 3 48.38 -25.59 29.57
C PRO A 3 48.15 -27.06 29.18
N VAL A 4 47.84 -27.81 30.19
CA VAL A 4 47.65 -29.25 30.32
C VAL A 4 46.36 -29.69 29.61
N ILE A 5 46.46 -30.82 28.90
CA ILE A 5 45.32 -31.53 28.28
C ILE A 5 44.79 -32.52 29.31
N GLY A 6 43.49 -32.41 29.62
CA GLY A 6 42.76 -33.43 30.36
C GLY A 6 41.92 -34.29 29.39
N VAL A 7 42.22 -35.57 29.32
CA VAL A 7 41.49 -36.59 28.55
C VAL A 7 40.62 -37.41 29.50
N SER A 8 39.36 -37.57 29.25
CA SER A 8 38.52 -38.62 29.84
C SER A 8 37.84 -39.45 28.72
N PRO A 9 37.76 -40.77 28.85
CA PRO A 9 37.33 -41.68 27.80
C PRO A 9 35.85 -42.03 27.89
N THR A 10 35.19 -42.12 26.72
CA THR A 10 33.94 -42.87 26.55
C THR A 10 33.91 -43.57 25.19
N PRO A 11 33.20 -44.69 25.04
CA PRO A 11 33.48 -45.70 24.03
C PRO A 11 32.66 -45.63 22.75
N MET A 12 33.27 -46.10 21.68
CA MET A 12 32.75 -46.67 20.42
C MET A 12 31.55 -46.08 19.74
N GLY A 13 31.77 -45.57 18.52
CA GLY A 13 30.75 -45.33 17.51
C GLY A 13 31.23 -44.51 16.33
N ILE A 14 31.73 -45.24 15.29
CA ILE A 14 31.82 -44.86 13.87
C ILE A 14 32.28 -43.43 13.55
N GLY A 15 33.50 -43.32 13.06
CA GLY A 15 34.12 -42.08 12.67
C GLY A 15 33.61 -41.50 11.34
N ILE A 16 33.28 -40.24 11.38
CA ILE A 16 33.23 -39.35 10.23
C ILE A 16 34.29 -38.29 10.45
N VAL A 17 35.35 -38.35 9.63
CA VAL A 17 36.43 -37.36 9.62
C VAL A 17 35.93 -36.11 8.93
N THR A 18 35.64 -35.10 9.70
CA THR A 18 35.39 -33.73 9.19
C THR A 18 36.71 -32.97 9.18
N VAL A 19 37.29 -32.73 8.01
CA VAL A 19 38.44 -31.84 7.84
C VAL A 19 37.91 -30.41 7.71
N SER A 20 38.02 -29.63 8.78
CA SER A 20 37.80 -28.19 8.74
C SER A 20 39.10 -27.48 8.39
N LEU A 21 39.21 -26.97 7.17
CA LEU A 21 40.29 -26.07 6.76
C LEU A 21 39.94 -24.64 7.23
N GLN A 22 40.64 -24.23 8.26
CA GLN A 22 40.71 -22.84 8.72
C GLN A 22 41.73 -22.10 7.83
N ILE A 23 41.27 -21.18 6.97
CA ILE A 23 42.13 -20.25 6.24
C ILE A 23 42.02 -18.90 6.94
N SER A 24 43.00 -18.58 7.74
CA SER A 24 43.23 -17.22 8.24
C SER A 24 44.16 -16.47 7.27
N SER A 25 43.77 -15.25 6.95
CA SER A 25 44.55 -14.07 6.55
C SER A 25 45.66 -14.24 5.49
N PHE A 26 45.35 -13.79 4.27
CA PHE A 26 46.30 -13.05 3.44
C PHE A 26 45.55 -11.93 2.71
N GLY A 27 45.86 -10.67 3.03
CA GLY A 27 45.41 -9.52 2.31
C GLY A 27 46.31 -9.29 1.08
N GLY A 28 45.67 -8.80 0.01
CA GLY A 28 46.39 -8.14 -1.08
C GLY A 28 46.31 -8.82 -2.41
N LEU A 29 45.76 -8.09 -3.39
CA LEU A 29 45.90 -8.20 -4.85
C LEU A 29 45.38 -9.51 -5.51
N CYS A 30 44.25 -9.35 -6.23
CA CYS A 30 44.18 -9.69 -7.65
C CYS A 30 42.78 -9.37 -8.23
N ALA A 31 42.68 -8.38 -9.07
CA ALA A 31 41.62 -8.21 -10.05
C ALA A 31 41.85 -9.21 -11.20
N ALA A 32 41.09 -10.30 -11.21
CA ALA A 32 40.98 -11.19 -12.36
C ALA A 32 39.58 -11.81 -12.41
N PRO A 33 38.96 -11.99 -13.59
CA PRO A 33 37.59 -12.49 -13.72
C PRO A 33 37.52 -13.95 -13.30
N VAL A 34 36.60 -14.27 -12.39
CA VAL A 34 36.34 -15.61 -11.87
C VAL A 34 35.93 -16.55 -13.02
N PRO A 35 36.62 -17.71 -13.23
CA PRO A 35 36.29 -18.66 -14.30
C PRO A 35 34.87 -19.21 -14.14
N ARG A 36 34.18 -19.41 -15.25
CA ARG A 36 32.80 -19.96 -15.34
C ARG A 36 32.59 -21.28 -14.56
N ALA A 37 33.63 -22.05 -14.36
CA ALA A 37 33.62 -23.33 -13.62
C ALA A 37 33.28 -23.17 -12.12
N CYS A 38 33.71 -22.09 -11.45
CA CYS A 38 33.37 -21.84 -10.05
C CYS A 38 31.92 -21.39 -9.82
N ARG A 39 31.28 -20.87 -10.85
CA ARG A 39 29.86 -20.49 -10.77
C ARG A 39 28.94 -21.72 -10.88
N LEU A 40 29.33 -22.74 -11.65
CA LEU A 40 28.59 -24.01 -11.73
C LEU A 40 28.73 -24.85 -10.45
N ALA A 41 29.89 -24.88 -9.81
CA ALA A 41 30.11 -25.64 -8.57
C ALA A 41 29.31 -25.05 -7.36
N ARG A 42 29.01 -23.75 -7.36
CA ARG A 42 28.13 -23.12 -6.35
C ARG A 42 26.64 -23.40 -6.58
N MET A 43 26.24 -23.69 -7.82
CA MET A 43 24.85 -24.02 -8.17
C MET A 43 24.52 -25.50 -7.87
N THR A 44 25.52 -26.41 -7.85
CA THR A 44 25.30 -27.84 -7.56
C THR A 44 25.32 -28.19 -6.08
N ALA A 45 25.91 -27.36 -5.20
CA ALA A 45 26.01 -27.62 -3.75
C ALA A 45 24.74 -27.23 -2.94
N GLN A 46 23.71 -26.65 -3.56
CA GLN A 46 22.47 -26.23 -2.90
C GLN A 46 21.26 -27.15 -3.15
N ASN A 47 21.45 -28.29 -3.80
CA ASN A 47 20.36 -29.18 -4.24
C ASN A 47 20.36 -30.53 -3.49
N ASP A 48 20.34 -30.53 -2.16
CA ASP A 48 20.13 -31.80 -1.45
C ASP A 48 19.18 -31.65 -0.26
N THR A 49 17.92 -31.34 -0.53
CA THR A 49 16.77 -31.72 0.28
C THR A 49 15.61 -31.99 -0.67
N GLY A 50 15.21 -33.26 -0.80
CA GLY A 50 14.25 -33.80 -1.77
C GLY A 50 12.81 -33.25 -1.66
N VAL A 51 12.65 -31.94 -1.73
CA VAL A 51 11.38 -31.27 -1.98
C VAL A 51 11.43 -30.77 -3.42
N ASN A 52 10.51 -31.22 -4.26
CA ASN A 52 10.27 -30.65 -5.60
C ASN A 52 9.94 -29.16 -5.43
N ARG A 53 10.95 -28.30 -5.29
CA ARG A 53 10.76 -26.87 -5.29
C ARG A 53 10.38 -26.43 -6.69
N ALA A 54 9.27 -25.69 -6.81
CA ALA A 54 9.04 -24.89 -7.99
C ALA A 54 10.30 -24.07 -8.29
N PRO A 55 10.73 -23.95 -9.56
CA PRO A 55 11.93 -23.22 -9.92
C PRO A 55 11.81 -21.80 -9.37
N ALA A 56 12.78 -21.42 -8.56
CA ALA A 56 12.85 -20.07 -8.00
C ALA A 56 13.10 -19.10 -9.15
N ASN A 57 12.06 -18.40 -9.58
CA ASN A 57 12.25 -17.23 -10.42
C ASN A 57 13.19 -16.27 -9.68
N ASP A 58 14.31 -15.92 -10.30
CA ASP A 58 15.26 -14.98 -9.71
C ASP A 58 14.71 -13.57 -9.84
N PHE A 59 14.17 -13.03 -8.74
CA PHE A 59 13.70 -11.66 -8.63
C PHE A 59 14.71 -10.75 -7.92
N SER A 60 15.95 -11.20 -7.70
CA SER A 60 16.99 -10.41 -7.02
C SER A 60 17.29 -9.09 -7.73
N HIS A 61 17.16 -9.05 -9.06
CA HIS A 61 17.32 -7.86 -9.86
C HIS A 61 16.30 -6.74 -9.54
N GLU A 62 15.11 -7.08 -8.98
CA GLU A 62 14.14 -6.06 -8.55
C GLU A 62 14.62 -5.25 -7.33
N GLN A 63 15.62 -5.76 -6.62
CA GLN A 63 16.22 -5.12 -5.44
C GLN A 63 17.53 -4.39 -5.76
N GLU A 64 18.00 -4.44 -7.00
CA GLU A 64 19.23 -3.75 -7.40
C GLU A 64 19.13 -2.24 -7.20
N GLY A 65 20.15 -1.67 -6.55
CA GLY A 65 20.25 -0.23 -6.28
C GLY A 65 19.54 0.26 -5.02
N TYR A 66 18.74 -0.57 -4.35
CA TYR A 66 18.13 -0.20 -3.07
C TYR A 66 19.12 -0.32 -1.91
N GLN A 67 19.06 0.67 -1.00
CA GLN A 67 19.80 0.63 0.26
C GLN A 67 18.85 0.26 1.38
N HIS A 68 19.27 -0.67 2.28
CA HIS A 68 18.57 -1.00 3.52
C HIS A 68 18.71 0.17 4.52
N GLY A 69 18.07 1.29 4.22
CA GLY A 69 18.23 2.56 4.94
C GLY A 69 17.21 2.80 6.06
N LEU A 70 16.13 2.01 6.12
CA LEU A 70 15.05 2.19 7.09
C LEU A 70 15.35 1.46 8.41
N LYS A 71 15.25 2.20 9.51
CA LYS A 71 15.36 1.63 10.87
C LYS A 71 14.04 0.95 11.27
N PRO A 72 14.07 -0.08 12.16
CA PRO A 72 12.84 -0.76 12.61
C PRO A 72 11.75 0.19 13.16
N ARG A 73 12.15 1.26 13.88
CA ARG A 73 11.22 2.29 14.38
C ARG A 73 10.49 3.03 13.26
N GLN A 74 11.20 3.37 12.17
CA GLN A 74 10.62 4.06 11.02
C GLN A 74 9.61 3.17 10.31
N LEU A 75 9.96 1.89 10.11
CA LEU A 75 9.06 0.92 9.50
C LEU A 75 7.78 0.72 10.31
N GLN A 76 7.88 0.60 11.64
CA GLN A 76 6.70 0.50 12.51
C GLN A 76 5.81 1.74 12.40
N MET A 77 6.40 2.93 12.35
CA MET A 77 5.65 4.17 12.20
C MET A 77 5.04 4.32 10.80
N ILE A 78 5.72 3.89 9.74
CA ILE A 78 5.17 3.79 8.39
C ILE A 78 3.95 2.84 8.38
N ALA A 79 4.06 1.68 9.03
CA ALA A 79 2.96 0.72 9.12
C ALA A 79 1.77 1.24 9.96
N ILE A 80 2.02 2.04 10.99
CA ILE A 80 0.97 2.61 11.86
C ILE A 80 0.40 3.88 11.25
N GLY A 81 1.24 4.81 10.84
CA GLY A 81 0.87 6.14 10.39
C GLY A 81 0.49 6.22 8.91
N GLY A 82 1.06 5.34 8.07
CA GLY A 82 0.83 5.38 6.62
C GLY A 82 -0.63 5.19 6.24
N ALA A 83 -1.38 4.37 6.99
CA ALA A 83 -2.80 4.17 6.73
C ALA A 83 -3.70 5.29 7.29
N ILE A 84 -3.21 6.12 8.23
CA ILE A 84 -3.96 7.27 8.77
C ILE A 84 -3.66 8.47 7.88
N GLY A 85 -4.53 8.75 6.93
CA GLY A 85 -4.37 9.79 5.93
C GLY A 85 -5.62 10.65 5.73
N THR A 86 -5.67 11.32 4.58
CA THR A 86 -6.76 12.23 4.17
C THR A 86 -8.12 11.56 4.12
N GLY A 87 -8.19 10.25 3.85
CA GLY A 87 -9.46 9.50 3.83
C GLY A 87 -10.20 9.49 5.16
N LEU A 88 -9.48 9.43 6.31
CA LEU A 88 -10.09 9.55 7.63
C LEU A 88 -10.27 11.03 8.02
N PHE A 89 -9.22 11.84 7.84
CA PHE A 89 -9.22 13.21 8.37
C PHE A 89 -10.08 14.19 7.57
N LEU A 90 -10.20 14.03 6.26
CA LEU A 90 -11.02 14.91 5.42
C LEU A 90 -12.25 14.16 4.89
N GLY A 91 -12.05 13.01 4.31
CA GLY A 91 -13.12 12.24 3.68
C GLY A 91 -14.23 11.78 4.63
N ALA A 92 -13.99 11.72 5.93
CA ALA A 92 -15.03 11.31 6.88
C ALA A 92 -16.09 12.41 7.13
N GLY A 93 -15.79 13.71 6.89
CA GLY A 93 -16.72 14.80 7.16
C GLY A 93 -18.00 14.69 6.32
N GLY A 94 -17.87 14.71 5.00
CA GLY A 94 -19.02 14.56 4.09
C GLY A 94 -19.74 13.23 4.26
N ARG A 95 -19.01 12.14 4.57
CA ARG A 95 -19.61 10.82 4.81
C ARG A 95 -20.38 10.74 6.12
N LEU A 96 -19.93 11.43 7.18
CA LEU A 96 -20.72 11.59 8.41
C LEU A 96 -22.00 12.37 8.14
N HIS A 97 -21.94 13.42 7.34
CA HIS A 97 -23.14 14.16 6.93
C HIS A 97 -24.13 13.26 6.16
N THR A 98 -23.63 12.42 5.25
CA THR A 98 -24.44 11.57 4.40
C THR A 98 -25.00 10.35 5.12
N ALA A 99 -24.19 9.62 5.86
CA ALA A 99 -24.56 8.33 6.50
C ALA A 99 -24.99 8.50 7.97
N GLY A 100 -24.69 9.63 8.58
CA GLY A 100 -24.89 9.82 10.02
C GLY A 100 -24.03 8.85 10.85
N PRO A 101 -24.49 8.51 12.06
CA PRO A 101 -23.79 7.58 12.96
C PRO A 101 -23.56 6.18 12.39
N ALA A 102 -24.36 5.73 11.41
CA ALA A 102 -24.19 4.47 10.70
C ALA A 102 -22.82 4.37 9.98
N LEU A 103 -22.14 5.49 9.75
CA LEU A 103 -20.78 5.51 9.23
C LEU A 103 -19.82 4.66 10.06
N ALA A 104 -20.01 4.55 11.38
CA ALA A 104 -19.20 3.69 12.25
C ALA A 104 -19.27 2.22 11.85
N LEU A 105 -20.46 1.73 11.47
CA LEU A 105 -20.66 0.36 10.96
C LEU A 105 -19.96 0.18 9.62
N THR A 106 -20.03 1.18 8.74
CA THR A 106 -19.36 1.16 7.44
C THR A 106 -17.83 1.06 7.62
N TYR A 107 -17.26 1.85 8.54
CA TYR A 107 -15.83 1.75 8.89
C TYR A 107 -15.48 0.39 9.49
N LEU A 108 -16.32 -0.18 10.35
CA LEU A 108 -16.10 -1.51 10.92
C LEU A 108 -16.06 -2.60 9.84
N ILE A 109 -17.03 -2.59 8.92
CA ILE A 109 -17.11 -3.57 7.82
C ILE A 109 -15.87 -3.45 6.92
N CYS A 110 -15.55 -2.26 6.44
CA CYS A 110 -14.35 -2.03 5.63
C CYS A 110 -13.08 -2.44 6.38
N GLY A 111 -13.01 -2.17 7.68
CA GLY A 111 -11.87 -2.54 8.53
C GLY A 111 -11.66 -4.04 8.68
N ILE A 112 -12.74 -4.83 8.76
CA ILE A 112 -12.67 -6.29 8.78
C ILE A 112 -12.06 -6.82 7.47
N PHE A 113 -12.52 -6.32 6.33
CA PHE A 113 -11.97 -6.73 5.03
C PHE A 113 -10.55 -6.23 4.83
N ALA A 114 -10.21 -5.01 5.25
CA ALA A 114 -8.84 -4.49 5.25
C ALA A 114 -7.90 -5.39 6.07
N PHE A 115 -8.34 -5.88 7.23
CA PHE A 115 -7.58 -6.85 8.03
C PHE A 115 -7.38 -8.17 7.29
N PHE A 116 -8.40 -8.71 6.60
CA PHE A 116 -8.24 -9.93 5.80
C PHE A 116 -7.25 -9.74 4.66
N ILE A 117 -7.27 -8.59 4.00
CA ILE A 117 -6.32 -8.25 2.93
C ILE A 117 -4.89 -8.16 3.48
N LEU A 118 -4.70 -7.52 4.65
CA LEU A 118 -3.40 -7.48 5.32
C LEU A 118 -2.90 -8.87 5.73
N ARG A 119 -3.78 -9.74 6.21
CA ARG A 119 -3.41 -11.13 6.54
C ARG A 119 -2.97 -11.90 5.29
N ALA A 120 -3.70 -11.72 4.18
CA ALA A 120 -3.34 -12.32 2.89
C ALA A 120 -1.99 -11.79 2.39
N LEU A 121 -1.76 -10.48 2.47
CA LEU A 121 -0.47 -9.88 2.13
C LEU A 121 0.65 -10.41 3.03
N GLY A 122 0.40 -10.60 4.32
CA GLY A 122 1.35 -11.19 5.26
C GLY A 122 1.80 -12.60 4.86
N GLU A 123 0.89 -13.46 4.38
CA GLU A 123 1.25 -14.77 3.82
C GLU A 123 2.22 -14.64 2.65
N LEU A 124 1.93 -13.72 1.71
CA LEU A 124 2.75 -13.49 0.52
C LEU A 124 4.14 -12.92 0.88
N VAL A 125 4.19 -11.98 1.81
CA VAL A 125 5.44 -11.37 2.28
C VAL A 125 6.34 -12.39 2.98
N LEU A 126 5.77 -13.27 3.79
CA LEU A 126 6.52 -14.34 4.47
C LEU A 126 6.91 -15.48 3.52
N HIS A 127 6.18 -15.66 2.42
CA HIS A 127 6.62 -16.56 1.34
C HIS A 127 7.88 -16.02 0.66
N ARG A 128 7.88 -14.74 0.28
CA ARG A 128 9.02 -14.07 -0.36
C ARG A 128 8.95 -12.55 -0.17
N PRO A 129 9.78 -11.95 0.72
CA PRO A 129 9.87 -10.50 0.83
C PRO A 129 10.25 -9.85 -0.51
N SER A 130 9.54 -8.79 -0.92
CA SER A 130 9.79 -8.12 -2.20
C SER A 130 9.46 -6.63 -2.11
N SER A 131 10.36 -5.78 -2.62
CA SER A 131 10.12 -4.34 -2.77
C SER A 131 9.06 -4.03 -3.84
N GLY A 132 8.87 -4.93 -4.81
CA GLY A 132 7.77 -4.86 -5.78
C GLY A 132 6.41 -5.25 -5.20
N SER A 133 6.37 -5.75 -3.93
CA SER A 133 5.16 -6.12 -3.21
C SER A 133 4.23 -7.03 -4.04
N PHE A 134 2.92 -6.77 -4.02
CA PHE A 134 1.91 -7.60 -4.69
C PHE A 134 2.06 -7.63 -6.22
N ILE A 135 2.72 -6.67 -6.86
CA ILE A 135 3.01 -6.69 -8.31
C ILE A 135 3.98 -7.83 -8.64
N SER A 136 4.99 -8.05 -7.79
CA SER A 136 5.91 -9.17 -7.94
C SER A 136 5.21 -10.51 -7.72
N TYR A 137 4.28 -10.60 -6.75
CA TYR A 137 3.46 -11.80 -6.54
C TYR A 137 2.47 -12.04 -7.69
N ALA A 138 1.87 -10.97 -8.24
CA ALA A 138 1.04 -11.05 -9.43
C ALA A 138 1.80 -11.68 -10.62
N ARG A 139 3.06 -11.31 -10.80
CA ARG A 139 3.96 -11.85 -11.81
C ARG A 139 4.27 -13.32 -11.56
N GLU A 140 4.60 -13.66 -10.32
CA GLU A 140 4.94 -15.02 -9.90
C GLU A 140 3.78 -16.01 -10.09
N PHE A 141 2.56 -15.61 -9.69
CA PHE A 141 1.41 -16.51 -9.63
C PHE A 141 0.51 -16.48 -10.87
N TYR A 142 0.45 -15.34 -11.58
CA TYR A 142 -0.47 -15.12 -12.72
C TYR A 142 0.24 -14.64 -14.00
N GLY A 143 1.55 -14.39 -13.94
CA GLY A 143 2.38 -14.02 -15.08
C GLY A 143 2.38 -12.55 -15.42
N GLU A 144 3.12 -12.21 -16.47
CA GLU A 144 3.49 -10.83 -16.82
C GLU A 144 2.29 -9.94 -17.16
N LYS A 145 1.27 -10.49 -17.83
CA LYS A 145 0.09 -9.74 -18.26
C LYS A 145 -0.70 -9.19 -17.08
N PHE A 146 -0.91 -10.07 -16.09
CA PHE A 146 -1.64 -9.69 -14.88
C PHE A 146 -0.82 -8.70 -14.02
N ALA A 147 0.50 -8.95 -13.89
CA ALA A 147 1.38 -8.03 -13.17
C ALA A 147 1.47 -6.65 -13.84
N TYR A 148 1.44 -6.58 -15.17
CA TYR A 148 1.39 -5.34 -15.94
C TYR A 148 0.14 -4.52 -15.57
N ALA A 149 -1.04 -5.14 -15.65
CA ALA A 149 -2.30 -4.47 -15.31
C ALA A 149 -2.34 -4.03 -13.84
N ALA A 150 -1.97 -4.91 -12.90
CA ALA A 150 -1.93 -4.62 -11.48
C ALA A 150 -0.96 -3.46 -11.16
N GLY A 151 0.21 -3.42 -11.81
CA GLY A 151 1.20 -2.38 -11.62
C GLY A 151 0.73 -1.01 -12.07
N TRP A 152 0.12 -0.91 -13.26
CA TRP A 152 -0.40 0.36 -13.77
C TRP A 152 -1.64 0.84 -13.01
N MET A 153 -2.50 -0.07 -12.54
CA MET A 153 -3.62 0.29 -11.66
C MET A 153 -3.13 0.78 -10.30
N TYR A 154 -2.04 0.23 -9.77
CA TYR A 154 -1.40 0.74 -8.55
C TYR A 154 -0.77 2.11 -8.75
N PHE A 155 -0.13 2.33 -9.91
CA PHE A 155 0.33 3.66 -10.27
C PHE A 155 -0.82 4.66 -10.34
N LEU A 156 -1.94 4.30 -10.99
CA LEU A 156 -3.14 5.13 -11.06
C LEU A 156 -3.66 5.49 -9.65
N ASN A 157 -3.75 4.48 -8.76
CA ASN A 157 -4.13 4.71 -7.36
C ASN A 157 -3.29 5.83 -6.73
N TRP A 158 -1.97 5.69 -6.73
CA TRP A 158 -1.10 6.65 -6.05
C TRP A 158 -1.00 8.00 -6.77
N ALA A 159 -1.09 8.02 -8.10
CA ALA A 159 -1.15 9.26 -8.85
C ALA A 159 -2.42 10.06 -8.49
N MET A 160 -3.57 9.40 -8.40
CA MET A 160 -4.81 10.03 -7.96
C MET A 160 -4.77 10.40 -6.46
N THR A 161 -4.23 9.54 -5.60
CA THR A 161 -4.02 9.84 -4.17
C THR A 161 -3.14 11.08 -3.99
N SER A 162 -2.09 11.26 -4.82
CA SER A 162 -1.26 12.46 -4.76
C SER A 162 -2.05 13.73 -5.12
N ILE A 163 -3.04 13.63 -6.02
CA ILE A 163 -3.98 14.74 -6.32
C ILE A 163 -4.90 15.00 -5.11
N VAL A 164 -5.46 13.95 -4.52
CA VAL A 164 -6.27 14.04 -3.28
C VAL A 164 -5.50 14.77 -2.19
N ASP A 165 -4.26 14.34 -1.94
CA ASP A 165 -3.44 14.86 -0.85
C ASP A 165 -3.02 16.32 -1.08
N THR A 166 -2.63 16.70 -2.30
CA THR A 166 -2.29 18.08 -2.62
C THR A 166 -3.51 19.00 -2.55
N THR A 167 -4.68 18.51 -2.95
CA THR A 167 -5.96 19.22 -2.83
C THR A 167 -6.32 19.41 -1.35
N ALA A 168 -6.19 18.36 -0.54
CA ALA A 168 -6.44 18.41 0.90
C ALA A 168 -5.52 19.42 1.59
N VAL A 169 -4.21 19.43 1.25
CA VAL A 169 -3.26 20.43 1.78
C VAL A 169 -3.73 21.84 1.45
N ALA A 170 -4.18 22.10 0.22
CA ALA A 170 -4.67 23.41 -0.18
C ALA A 170 -5.92 23.83 0.62
N ILE A 171 -6.89 22.92 0.80
CA ILE A 171 -8.10 23.16 1.63
C ILE A 171 -7.70 23.46 3.08
N TYR A 172 -6.79 22.69 3.67
CA TYR A 172 -6.35 22.90 5.04
C TYR A 172 -5.58 24.22 5.24
N LEU A 173 -4.79 24.65 4.23
CA LEU A 173 -4.12 25.94 4.29
C LEU A 173 -5.13 27.09 4.25
N GLN A 174 -6.19 27.00 3.46
CA GLN A 174 -7.24 28.03 3.36
C GLN A 174 -8.08 28.17 4.65
N TYR A 175 -7.95 27.28 5.62
CA TYR A 175 -8.52 27.46 6.96
C TYR A 175 -8.02 28.75 7.63
N TRP A 176 -6.77 29.15 7.39
CA TRP A 176 -6.21 30.38 7.96
C TRP A 176 -6.40 31.55 7.00
N SER A 177 -6.88 32.67 7.53
CA SER A 177 -7.16 33.90 6.77
C SER A 177 -5.98 34.38 5.91
N ALA A 178 -4.75 34.13 6.36
CA ALA A 178 -3.53 34.47 5.61
C ALA A 178 -3.44 33.79 4.23
N PHE A 179 -4.09 32.65 4.03
CA PHE A 179 -4.04 31.88 2.78
C PHE A 179 -5.34 31.92 1.95
N THR A 180 -6.41 32.53 2.47
CA THR A 180 -7.72 32.58 1.77
C THR A 180 -7.66 33.35 0.45
N ALA A 181 -6.75 34.33 0.32
CA ALA A 181 -6.55 35.07 -0.91
C ALA A 181 -5.78 34.27 -1.98
N ALA A 182 -5.06 33.21 -1.60
CA ALA A 182 -4.32 32.38 -2.52
C ALA A 182 -5.25 31.36 -3.19
N PRO A 183 -5.20 31.21 -4.51
CA PRO A 183 -6.03 30.24 -5.20
C PRO A 183 -5.60 28.81 -4.83
N GLN A 184 -6.58 27.89 -4.70
CA GLN A 184 -6.38 26.50 -4.28
C GLN A 184 -5.31 25.77 -5.10
N TRP A 185 -5.29 25.97 -6.43
CA TRP A 185 -4.31 25.35 -7.31
C TRP A 185 -2.87 25.75 -6.98
N LEU A 186 -2.64 27.01 -6.56
CA LEU A 186 -1.30 27.49 -6.21
C LEU A 186 -0.81 26.84 -4.92
N LEU A 187 -1.68 26.73 -3.91
CA LEU A 187 -1.37 26.05 -2.66
C LEU A 187 -1.08 24.57 -2.87
N ALA A 188 -1.86 23.90 -3.74
CA ALA A 188 -1.63 22.51 -4.14
C ALA A 188 -0.28 22.34 -4.85
N LEU A 189 0.08 23.26 -5.75
CA LEU A 189 1.38 23.24 -6.45
C LEU A 189 2.54 23.42 -5.47
N ILE A 190 2.43 24.36 -4.52
CA ILE A 190 3.47 24.59 -3.50
C ILE A 190 3.65 23.32 -2.65
N ALA A 191 2.56 22.68 -2.22
CA ALA A 191 2.60 21.44 -1.47
C ALA A 191 3.34 20.33 -2.25
N LEU A 192 3.01 20.17 -3.53
CA LEU A 192 3.69 19.20 -4.41
C LEU A 192 5.19 19.49 -4.50
N VAL A 193 5.58 20.74 -4.76
CA VAL A 193 7.00 21.12 -4.92
C VAL A 193 7.78 20.86 -3.62
N VAL A 194 7.23 21.22 -2.46
CA VAL A 194 7.88 21.01 -1.15
C VAL A 194 8.11 19.53 -0.87
N VAL A 195 7.07 18.70 -1.04
CA VAL A 195 7.18 17.26 -0.77
C VAL A 195 8.04 16.56 -1.82
N LEU A 196 7.95 16.95 -3.09
CA LEU A 196 8.80 16.45 -4.16
C LEU A 196 10.28 16.74 -3.85
N ALA A 197 10.62 17.96 -3.46
CA ALA A 197 11.99 18.33 -3.10
C ALA A 197 12.50 17.45 -1.93
N ALA A 198 11.69 17.24 -0.89
CA ALA A 198 12.05 16.37 0.23
C ALA A 198 12.29 14.91 -0.19
N ASN A 199 11.46 14.37 -1.10
CA ASN A 199 11.62 13.00 -1.64
C ASN A 199 12.87 12.83 -2.52
N MET A 200 13.36 13.91 -3.15
CA MET A 200 14.56 13.87 -4.01
C MET A 200 15.87 13.78 -3.23
N VAL A 201 15.89 14.11 -1.93
CA VAL A 201 17.14 14.22 -1.15
C VAL A 201 17.72 12.85 -0.84
N ALA A 202 17.06 12.04 -0.04
CA ALA A 202 17.51 10.70 0.35
C ALA A 202 16.40 9.88 1.02
N VAL A 203 16.49 8.54 0.95
CA VAL A 203 15.60 7.60 1.64
C VAL A 203 15.57 7.81 3.16
N LYS A 204 16.69 8.21 3.76
CA LYS A 204 16.74 8.52 5.20
C LYS A 204 15.88 9.72 5.57
N VAL A 205 15.85 10.75 4.73
CA VAL A 205 15.00 11.95 4.94
C VAL A 205 13.54 11.57 4.86
N PHE A 206 13.15 10.78 3.85
CA PHE A 206 11.82 10.21 3.76
C PHE A 206 11.41 9.48 5.06
N GLY A 207 12.25 8.55 5.53
CA GLY A 207 11.96 7.76 6.74
C GLY A 207 11.84 8.59 8.02
N GLU A 208 12.66 9.64 8.19
CA GLU A 208 12.56 10.54 9.36
C GLU A 208 11.33 11.44 9.28
N LEU A 209 11.01 12.00 8.12
CA LEU A 209 9.79 12.81 7.93
C LEU A 209 8.54 11.96 8.22
N GLU A 210 8.47 10.75 7.67
CA GLU A 210 7.33 9.86 7.87
C GLU A 210 7.20 9.43 9.33
N PHE A 211 8.31 9.20 10.03
CA PHE A 211 8.30 8.91 11.47
C PHE A 211 7.64 10.05 12.26
N TRP A 212 8.06 11.30 12.05
CA TRP A 212 7.54 12.45 12.78
C TRP A 212 6.09 12.76 12.42
N PHE A 213 5.74 12.70 11.14
CA PHE A 213 4.36 12.88 10.68
C PHE A 213 3.43 11.81 11.27
N ALA A 214 3.86 10.55 11.29
CA ALA A 214 3.09 9.47 11.87
C ALA A 214 2.92 9.66 13.38
N LEU A 215 3.96 10.11 14.09
CA LEU A 215 3.89 10.38 15.52
C LEU A 215 2.89 11.51 15.82
N ILE A 216 2.93 12.61 15.07
CA ILE A 216 2.00 13.74 15.20
C ILE A 216 0.56 13.27 14.99
N LYS A 217 0.29 12.49 13.92
CA LYS A 217 -1.05 11.96 13.61
C LYS A 217 -1.60 11.09 14.74
N VAL A 218 -0.79 10.15 15.23
CA VAL A 218 -1.20 9.24 16.30
C VAL A 218 -1.42 10.00 17.61
N ALA A 219 -0.51 10.90 17.97
CA ALA A 219 -0.65 11.73 19.17
C ALA A 219 -1.92 12.58 19.12
N ALA A 220 -2.24 13.18 17.98
CA ALA A 220 -3.45 13.97 17.80
C ALA A 220 -4.73 13.13 17.89
N LEU A 221 -4.75 11.93 17.32
CA LEU A 221 -5.90 11.02 17.46
C LEU A 221 -6.08 10.57 18.92
N VAL A 222 -4.99 10.27 19.63
CA VAL A 222 -5.07 9.95 21.06
C VAL A 222 -5.59 11.16 21.86
N ALA A 223 -5.07 12.37 21.58
CA ALA A 223 -5.57 13.58 22.21
C ALA A 223 -7.06 13.80 21.92
N PHE A 224 -7.49 13.61 20.65
CA PHE A 224 -8.90 13.66 20.29
C PHE A 224 -9.73 12.66 21.10
N LEU A 225 -9.33 11.39 21.18
CA LEU A 225 -10.05 10.35 21.90
C LEU A 225 -10.20 10.72 23.40
N VAL A 226 -9.12 11.22 24.01
CA VAL A 226 -9.13 11.64 25.42
C VAL A 226 -10.07 12.82 25.63
N VAL A 227 -9.95 13.88 24.83
CA VAL A 227 -10.81 15.07 24.92
C VAL A 227 -12.27 14.69 24.66
N ALA A 228 -12.55 13.91 23.62
CA ALA A 228 -13.88 13.44 23.27
C ALA A 228 -14.55 12.66 24.41
N ILE A 229 -13.82 11.73 25.05
CA ILE A 229 -14.31 10.97 26.21
C ILE A 229 -14.59 11.88 27.40
N ILE A 230 -13.69 12.86 27.69
CA ILE A 230 -13.90 13.81 28.77
C ILE A 230 -15.16 14.63 28.49
N TRP A 231 -15.36 15.15 27.28
CA TRP A 231 -16.54 15.90 26.90
C TRP A 231 -17.83 15.11 27.08
N LEU A 232 -17.83 13.83 26.70
CA LEU A 232 -18.99 12.94 26.85
C LEU A 232 -19.27 12.58 28.31
N VAL A 233 -18.23 12.25 29.10
CA VAL A 233 -18.39 11.87 30.52
C VAL A 233 -18.95 13.01 31.36
N PHE A 234 -18.47 14.24 31.12
CA PHE A 234 -18.95 15.41 31.85
C PHE A 234 -20.13 16.10 31.18
N ALA A 235 -20.60 15.57 30.03
CA ALA A 235 -21.71 16.11 29.23
C ALA A 235 -21.55 17.64 28.95
N PHE A 236 -20.32 18.07 28.67
CA PHE A 236 -20.04 19.45 28.31
C PHE A 236 -20.76 19.80 26.99
N PRO A 237 -21.38 20.99 26.91
CA PRO A 237 -22.00 21.44 25.67
C PRO A 237 -20.93 21.77 24.64
N VAL A 238 -21.33 21.65 23.37
CA VAL A 238 -20.57 22.06 22.17
C VAL A 238 -21.40 23.06 21.38
N GLU A 239 -20.75 23.95 20.64
CA GLU A 239 -21.44 24.91 19.79
C GLU A 239 -21.65 24.33 18.40
N ALA A 240 -22.91 24.23 17.95
CA ALA A 240 -23.26 23.80 16.60
C ALA A 240 -24.31 24.75 16.03
N GLY A 241 -23.99 25.40 14.90
CA GLY A 241 -24.91 26.36 14.25
C GLY A 241 -25.27 27.60 15.08
N GLY A 242 -24.43 27.98 16.06
CA GLY A 242 -24.68 29.11 16.97
C GLY A 242 -25.53 28.73 18.19
N GLU A 243 -25.86 27.45 18.36
CA GLU A 243 -26.60 26.95 19.53
C GLU A 243 -25.74 26.00 20.36
N ALA A 244 -25.94 26.00 21.69
CA ALA A 244 -25.29 25.04 22.56
C ALA A 244 -26.02 23.70 22.52
N VAL A 245 -25.33 22.66 22.01
CA VAL A 245 -25.85 21.32 21.88
C VAL A 245 -25.28 20.41 22.97
N ARG A 246 -26.14 19.59 23.62
CA ARG A 246 -25.70 18.60 24.61
C ARG A 246 -25.09 17.39 23.90
N THR A 247 -23.90 17.00 24.34
CA THR A 247 -23.22 15.78 23.85
C THR A 247 -23.80 14.53 24.49
N GLY A 248 -23.68 13.38 23.83
CA GLY A 248 -24.06 12.08 24.34
C GLY A 248 -25.08 11.32 23.48
N PHE A 249 -25.63 10.25 24.05
CA PHE A 249 -26.55 9.35 23.33
C PHE A 249 -27.90 9.99 22.98
N SER A 250 -28.35 11.01 23.72
CA SER A 250 -29.54 11.79 23.36
C SER A 250 -29.44 12.40 21.97
N LEU A 251 -28.21 12.84 21.59
CA LEU A 251 -27.95 13.42 20.30
C LEU A 251 -28.32 12.48 19.12
N LEU A 252 -28.15 11.17 19.31
CA LEU A 252 -28.56 10.19 18.28
C LEU A 252 -30.09 10.16 18.15
N GLY A 253 -30.81 10.10 19.28
CA GLY A 253 -32.29 10.09 19.29
C GLY A 253 -32.89 11.35 18.67
N ASP A 254 -32.36 12.51 19.04
CA ASP A 254 -32.85 13.82 18.62
C ASP A 254 -32.58 14.11 17.12
N ASN A 255 -31.63 13.40 16.50
CA ASN A 255 -31.21 13.60 15.11
C ASN A 255 -31.52 12.39 14.20
N GLY A 256 -32.57 11.62 14.46
CA GLY A 256 -33.05 10.57 13.55
C GLY A 256 -32.38 9.21 13.74
N GLY A 257 -31.68 9.00 14.87
CA GLY A 257 -31.10 7.70 15.24
C GLY A 257 -29.80 7.37 14.53
N VAL A 258 -29.55 6.05 14.38
CA VAL A 258 -28.30 5.56 13.74
C VAL A 258 -28.31 5.75 12.22
N PHE A 259 -29.48 5.69 11.59
CA PHE A 259 -29.67 5.81 10.13
C PHE A 259 -30.56 7.01 9.78
N PRO A 260 -30.17 8.25 10.06
CA PRO A 260 -31.04 9.41 9.88
C PRO A 260 -31.47 9.63 8.43
N ASN A 261 -30.64 9.27 7.47
CA ASN A 261 -30.92 9.37 6.03
C ASN A 261 -31.27 8.01 5.40
N GLY A 262 -31.54 6.98 6.24
CA GLY A 262 -31.82 5.62 5.78
C GLY A 262 -30.57 4.76 5.59
N ILE A 263 -30.79 3.50 5.22
CA ILE A 263 -29.70 2.51 5.08
C ILE A 263 -28.91 2.72 3.80
N LEU A 264 -29.55 3.10 2.69
CA LEU A 264 -28.91 3.21 1.39
C LEU A 264 -27.73 4.18 1.36
N PRO A 265 -27.82 5.42 1.89
CA PRO A 265 -26.68 6.33 1.99
C PRO A 265 -25.52 5.74 2.78
N ALA A 266 -25.79 5.03 3.91
CA ALA A 266 -24.77 4.38 4.71
C ALA A 266 -24.04 3.24 3.96
N VAL A 267 -24.71 2.57 3.04
CA VAL A 267 -24.13 1.53 2.17
C VAL A 267 -23.32 2.16 1.03
N ILE A 268 -23.83 3.21 0.39
CA ILE A 268 -23.16 3.87 -0.74
C ILE A 268 -21.81 4.46 -0.31
N VAL A 269 -21.70 5.05 0.88
CA VAL A 269 -20.43 5.65 1.36
C VAL A 269 -19.30 4.62 1.58
N ILE A 270 -19.59 3.30 1.54
CA ILE A 270 -18.58 2.22 1.64
C ILE A 270 -17.45 2.46 0.62
N GLN A 271 -17.76 2.84 -0.62
CA GLN A 271 -16.78 3.09 -1.67
C GLN A 271 -15.72 4.12 -1.26
N GLY A 272 -16.12 5.21 -0.63
CA GLY A 272 -15.20 6.22 -0.17
C GLY A 272 -14.51 5.86 1.16
N VAL A 273 -15.14 5.01 2.00
CA VAL A 273 -14.52 4.50 3.23
C VAL A 273 -13.40 3.50 2.90
N VAL A 274 -13.48 2.75 1.80
CA VAL A 274 -12.38 1.90 1.32
C VAL A 274 -11.09 2.73 1.16
N PHE A 275 -11.18 3.95 0.63
CA PHE A 275 -10.04 4.86 0.51
C PHE A 275 -9.41 5.22 1.87
N ALA A 276 -10.21 5.33 2.94
CA ALA A 276 -9.68 5.61 4.27
C ALA A 276 -8.73 4.52 4.80
N TYR A 277 -8.81 3.30 4.24
CA TYR A 277 -7.92 2.18 4.52
C TYR A 277 -6.80 2.03 3.48
N ALA A 278 -6.68 2.94 2.52
CA ALA A 278 -5.57 2.95 1.56
C ALA A 278 -4.21 2.95 2.28
N ALA A 279 -3.17 2.57 1.55
CA ALA A 279 -1.80 2.49 2.04
C ALA A 279 -1.52 1.37 3.07
N ILE A 280 -2.50 0.52 3.44
CA ILE A 280 -2.21 -0.67 4.27
C ILE A 280 -1.22 -1.63 3.57
N GLU A 281 -1.25 -1.69 2.24
CA GLU A 281 -0.35 -2.51 1.43
C GLU A 281 1.11 -2.03 1.43
N LEU A 282 1.40 -0.83 1.93
CA LEU A 282 2.77 -0.32 2.10
C LEU A 282 3.63 -1.22 3.00
N VAL A 283 3.00 -1.96 3.92
CA VAL A 283 3.68 -2.99 4.72
C VAL A 283 4.35 -4.03 3.81
N GLY A 284 3.74 -4.37 2.68
CA GLY A 284 4.31 -5.27 1.68
C GLY A 284 5.52 -4.65 0.97
N THR A 285 5.43 -3.40 0.52
CA THR A 285 6.54 -2.68 -0.14
C THR A 285 7.73 -2.50 0.80
N ALA A 286 7.47 -2.10 2.04
CA ALA A 286 8.49 -1.91 3.05
C ALA A 286 9.16 -3.22 3.51
N SER A 287 8.53 -4.38 3.28
CA SER A 287 9.06 -5.68 3.68
C SER A 287 10.37 -6.05 2.99
N GLY A 288 10.56 -5.60 1.74
CA GLY A 288 11.80 -5.82 0.97
C GLY A 288 13.03 -5.10 1.57
N GLU A 289 12.82 -4.08 2.40
CA GLU A 289 13.87 -3.29 3.06
C GLU A 289 13.97 -3.57 4.57
N THR A 290 13.20 -4.58 5.06
CA THR A 290 13.06 -4.88 6.49
C THR A 290 13.97 -6.01 6.92
N GLN A 291 14.70 -5.80 8.03
CA GLN A 291 15.39 -6.88 8.74
C GLN A 291 14.40 -7.67 9.61
N ASN A 292 14.56 -9.01 9.71
CA ASN A 292 13.70 -9.90 10.51
C ASN A 292 12.20 -9.84 10.15
N THR A 293 11.88 -9.88 8.88
CA THR A 293 10.52 -9.83 8.31
C THR A 293 9.55 -10.79 8.99
N GLU A 294 10.00 -12.01 9.33
CA GLU A 294 9.19 -13.05 9.99
C GLU A 294 8.63 -12.63 11.36
N LYS A 295 9.32 -11.76 12.10
CA LYS A 295 8.86 -11.26 13.41
C LYS A 295 8.12 -9.93 13.31
N VAL A 296 8.58 -9.07 12.42
CA VAL A 296 8.08 -7.68 12.32
C VAL A 296 6.71 -7.63 11.63
N ILE A 297 6.53 -8.35 10.51
CA ILE A 297 5.30 -8.31 9.72
C ILE A 297 4.08 -8.84 10.49
N PRO A 298 4.13 -10.01 11.16
CA PRO A 298 2.97 -10.47 11.93
C PRO A 298 2.57 -9.51 13.05
N ARG A 299 3.53 -8.90 13.75
CA ARG A 299 3.24 -7.91 14.80
C ARG A 299 2.61 -6.65 14.22
N ALA A 300 3.14 -6.13 13.11
CA ALA A 300 2.58 -4.97 12.44
C ALA A 300 1.13 -5.22 12.00
N ILE A 301 0.85 -6.35 11.36
CA ILE A 301 -0.50 -6.71 10.89
C ILE A 301 -1.47 -6.91 12.06
N ASN A 302 -1.07 -7.62 13.11
CA ASN A 302 -1.96 -7.85 14.25
C ASN A 302 -2.31 -6.54 15.00
N SER A 303 -1.39 -5.57 15.04
CA SER A 303 -1.65 -4.25 15.63
C SER A 303 -2.71 -3.42 14.87
N VAL A 304 -2.96 -3.76 13.60
CA VAL A 304 -3.94 -3.06 12.77
C VAL A 304 -5.36 -3.24 13.31
N VAL A 305 -5.69 -4.39 13.90
CA VAL A 305 -7.03 -4.63 14.50
C VAL A 305 -7.33 -3.58 15.58
N PHE A 306 -6.38 -3.38 16.51
CA PHE A 306 -6.54 -2.36 17.54
C PHE A 306 -6.65 -0.95 16.95
N ARG A 307 -5.81 -0.65 15.95
CA ARG A 307 -5.82 0.62 15.26
C ARG A 307 -7.17 0.90 14.58
N ILE A 308 -7.73 -0.08 13.88
CA ILE A 308 -9.05 0.03 13.23
C ILE A 308 -10.12 0.27 14.29
N ALA A 309 -10.16 -0.55 15.33
CA ALA A 309 -11.18 -0.45 16.36
C ALA A 309 -11.15 0.91 17.07
N VAL A 310 -9.98 1.39 17.45
CA VAL A 310 -9.82 2.60 18.28
C VAL A 310 -9.78 3.87 17.42
N PHE A 311 -8.90 3.92 16.42
CA PHE A 311 -8.68 5.18 15.69
C PHE A 311 -9.67 5.43 14.56
N TYR A 312 -10.27 4.38 13.98
CA TYR A 312 -11.27 4.55 12.92
C TYR A 312 -12.68 4.47 13.50
N VAL A 313 -13.09 3.28 13.93
CA VAL A 313 -14.45 3.05 14.41
C VAL A 313 -14.74 3.88 15.67
N GLY A 314 -13.83 3.86 16.65
CA GLY A 314 -13.95 4.63 17.88
C GLY A 314 -14.05 6.13 17.65
N SER A 315 -13.23 6.68 16.75
CA SER A 315 -13.30 8.11 16.42
C SER A 315 -14.62 8.49 15.77
N ILE A 316 -15.14 7.68 14.84
CA ILE A 316 -16.42 7.96 14.18
C ILE A 316 -17.60 7.86 15.18
N ILE A 317 -17.57 6.88 16.07
CA ILE A 317 -18.57 6.77 17.15
C ILE A 317 -18.54 8.03 18.01
N LEU A 318 -17.36 8.44 18.48
CA LEU A 318 -17.22 9.62 19.33
C LEU A 318 -17.68 10.89 18.60
N LEU A 319 -17.27 11.10 17.33
CA LEU A 319 -17.73 12.25 16.55
C LEU A 319 -19.26 12.26 16.42
N SER A 320 -19.89 11.11 16.25
CA SER A 320 -21.35 11.00 16.16
C SER A 320 -22.09 11.30 17.49
N LEU A 321 -21.40 11.18 18.62
CA LEU A 321 -21.93 11.49 19.95
C LEU A 321 -21.62 12.91 20.42
N LEU A 322 -20.71 13.60 19.72
CA LEU A 322 -20.23 14.94 20.11
C LEU A 322 -20.95 16.06 19.36
N LEU A 323 -21.27 15.86 18.09
CA LEU A 323 -21.95 16.83 17.24
C LEU A 323 -23.06 16.15 16.42
N PRO A 324 -24.16 16.85 16.11
CA PRO A 324 -25.16 16.33 15.17
C PRO A 324 -24.52 16.10 13.80
N TYR A 325 -24.92 15.04 13.11
CA TYR A 325 -24.34 14.67 11.81
C TYR A 325 -24.45 15.81 10.77
N THR A 326 -25.45 16.68 10.90
CA THR A 326 -25.66 17.86 10.05
C THR A 326 -24.63 18.97 10.23
N ALA A 327 -23.88 18.96 11.34
CA ALA A 327 -22.80 19.92 11.58
C ALA A 327 -21.54 19.61 10.76
N TYR A 328 -21.38 18.37 10.31
CA TYR A 328 -20.27 17.98 9.46
C TYR A 328 -20.55 18.30 7.99
N LYS A 329 -19.49 18.66 7.23
CA LYS A 329 -19.61 19.06 5.82
C LYS A 329 -18.57 18.38 4.96
N GLU A 330 -18.87 18.29 3.68
CA GLU A 330 -17.89 17.90 2.67
C GLU A 330 -16.79 18.97 2.57
N GLY A 331 -15.53 18.51 2.40
CA GLY A 331 -14.38 19.42 2.35
C GLY A 331 -13.91 19.94 3.70
N GLU A 332 -14.54 19.56 4.83
CA GLU A 332 -14.12 19.91 6.18
C GLU A 332 -13.71 18.66 6.97
N SER A 333 -12.66 18.79 7.79
CA SER A 333 -12.25 17.71 8.70
C SER A 333 -13.20 17.64 9.90
N PRO A 334 -13.87 16.50 10.16
CA PRO A 334 -14.78 16.37 11.30
C PRO A 334 -14.05 16.53 12.63
N PHE A 335 -12.77 16.24 12.69
CA PHE A 335 -11.94 16.48 13.87
C PHE A 335 -11.72 17.99 14.11
N VAL A 336 -11.46 18.74 13.04
CA VAL A 336 -11.31 20.21 13.11
C VAL A 336 -12.65 20.82 13.49
N THR A 337 -13.76 20.39 12.90
CA THR A 337 -15.11 20.85 13.21
C THR A 337 -15.40 20.68 14.70
N PHE A 338 -15.14 19.49 15.28
CA PHE A 338 -15.32 19.26 16.72
C PHE A 338 -14.45 20.18 17.58
N PHE A 339 -13.15 20.25 17.30
CA PHE A 339 -12.25 21.10 18.12
C PHE A 339 -12.58 22.59 18.00
N SER A 340 -13.06 23.02 16.83
CA SER A 340 -13.53 24.41 16.64
C SER A 340 -14.83 24.71 17.39
N SER A 341 -15.60 23.69 17.77
CA SER A 341 -16.87 23.79 18.51
C SER A 341 -16.68 23.81 20.03
N LEU A 342 -15.42 23.76 20.52
CA LEU A 342 -15.13 23.68 21.95
C LEU A 342 -15.06 25.05 22.61
N GLY A 343 -15.76 25.21 23.73
CA GLY A 343 -15.68 26.39 24.57
C GLY A 343 -16.21 27.68 23.90
N ASN A 344 -15.54 28.80 24.15
CA ASN A 344 -15.88 30.03 23.44
C ASN A 344 -15.21 30.09 22.04
N PRO A 345 -15.68 31.00 21.14
CA PRO A 345 -15.17 31.06 19.75
C PRO A 345 -13.64 31.27 19.64
N GLN A 346 -13.03 31.96 20.62
CA GLN A 346 -11.57 32.19 20.61
C GLN A 346 -10.80 30.88 20.89
N VAL A 347 -11.22 30.13 21.91
CA VAL A 347 -10.62 28.83 22.26
C VAL A 347 -10.84 27.83 21.13
N GLY A 348 -12.06 27.76 20.61
CA GLY A 348 -12.40 26.90 19.48
C GLY A 348 -11.52 27.16 18.24
N SER A 349 -11.32 28.43 17.89
CA SER A 349 -10.47 28.84 16.78
C SER A 349 -8.99 28.40 16.96
N ILE A 350 -8.45 28.54 18.17
CA ILE A 350 -7.06 28.15 18.46
C ILE A 350 -6.91 26.63 18.40
N VAL A 351 -7.78 25.88 19.11
CA VAL A 351 -7.68 24.42 19.19
C VAL A 351 -8.02 23.78 17.85
N GLY A 352 -9.03 24.29 17.14
CA GLY A 352 -9.35 23.90 15.78
C GLY A 352 -8.19 24.15 14.81
N GLY A 353 -7.51 25.31 14.94
CA GLY A 353 -6.32 25.64 14.15
C GLY A 353 -5.15 24.69 14.42
N ILE A 354 -4.92 24.30 15.67
CA ILE A 354 -3.91 23.27 16.02
C ILE A 354 -4.28 21.94 15.37
N MET A 355 -5.53 21.49 15.47
CA MET A 355 -5.98 20.26 14.85
C MET A 355 -5.90 20.34 13.32
N ASN A 356 -6.24 21.48 12.73
CA ASN A 356 -6.09 21.70 11.30
C ASN A 356 -4.63 21.60 10.83
N PHE A 357 -3.67 22.09 11.62
CA PHE A 357 -2.24 21.88 11.33
C PHE A 357 -1.86 20.41 11.38
N VAL A 358 -2.39 19.62 12.31
CA VAL A 358 -2.14 18.18 12.38
C VAL A 358 -2.67 17.46 11.14
N VAL A 359 -3.90 17.75 10.72
CA VAL A 359 -4.49 17.08 9.53
C VAL A 359 -3.79 17.53 8.25
N LEU A 360 -3.28 18.77 8.20
CA LEU A 360 -2.40 19.23 7.13
C LEU A 360 -1.12 18.35 7.05
N THR A 361 -0.46 18.11 8.18
CA THR A 361 0.73 17.25 8.21
C THR A 361 0.41 15.81 7.82
N ALA A 362 -0.82 15.33 8.09
CA ALA A 362 -1.27 14.02 7.66
C ALA A 362 -1.40 13.91 6.14
N ALA A 363 -1.91 14.95 5.47
CA ALA A 363 -1.97 15.01 4.02
C ALA A 363 -0.57 15.08 3.38
N LEU A 364 0.34 15.89 3.94
CA LEU A 364 1.74 15.96 3.50
C LEU A 364 2.47 14.61 3.66
N SER A 365 2.22 13.88 4.75
CA SER A 365 2.75 12.54 4.97
C SER A 365 2.23 11.53 3.95
N SER A 366 0.92 11.55 3.65
CA SER A 366 0.31 10.68 2.64
C SER A 366 0.91 10.94 1.25
N LEU A 367 1.03 12.20 0.84
CA LEU A 367 1.70 12.60 -0.40
C LEU A 367 3.16 12.12 -0.46
N ASN A 368 3.90 12.28 0.65
CA ASN A 368 5.29 11.83 0.79
C ASN A 368 5.41 10.30 0.60
N ALA A 369 4.53 9.53 1.27
CA ALA A 369 4.49 8.08 1.15
C ALA A 369 4.07 7.61 -0.25
N GLY A 370 3.15 8.32 -0.89
CA GLY A 370 2.68 8.07 -2.25
C GLY A 370 3.79 8.21 -3.29
N LEU A 371 4.51 9.33 -3.28
CA LEU A 371 5.64 9.57 -4.17
C LEU A 371 6.75 8.52 -3.98
N TYR A 372 7.07 8.19 -2.74
CA TYR A 372 8.02 7.12 -2.40
C TYR A 372 7.58 5.76 -2.97
N SER A 373 6.33 5.37 -2.76
CA SER A 373 5.81 4.07 -3.17
C SER A 373 5.71 3.91 -4.69
N THR A 374 5.21 4.94 -5.39
CA THR A 374 5.15 4.93 -6.86
C THR A 374 6.53 4.92 -7.50
N GLY A 375 7.50 5.63 -6.93
CA GLY A 375 8.88 5.59 -7.40
C GLY A 375 9.42 4.15 -7.44
N ARG A 376 9.19 3.38 -6.38
CA ARG A 376 9.61 1.98 -6.27
C ARG A 376 8.83 1.04 -7.17
N ALA A 377 7.51 1.19 -7.21
CA ALA A 377 6.67 0.38 -8.09
C ALA A 377 7.06 0.55 -9.56
N LEU A 378 7.22 1.79 -10.02
CA LEU A 378 7.63 2.11 -11.38
C LEU A 378 9.06 1.64 -11.69
N HIS A 379 9.98 1.72 -10.73
CA HIS A 379 11.32 1.16 -10.88
C HIS A 379 11.26 -0.35 -11.10
N SER A 380 10.58 -1.10 -10.22
CA SER A 380 10.39 -2.55 -10.36
C SER A 380 9.71 -2.90 -11.70
N MET A 381 8.67 -2.17 -12.09
CA MET A 381 8.00 -2.34 -13.37
C MET A 381 8.95 -2.07 -14.55
N GLY A 382 9.79 -1.05 -14.46
CA GLY A 382 10.78 -0.69 -15.47
C GLY A 382 11.86 -1.76 -15.64
N MET A 383 12.35 -2.35 -14.54
CA MET A 383 13.30 -3.47 -14.53
C MET A 383 12.70 -4.71 -15.19
N ASN A 384 11.41 -4.93 -15.02
CA ASN A 384 10.67 -6.04 -15.65
C ASN A 384 10.09 -5.71 -17.04
N GLY A 385 10.40 -4.54 -17.60
CA GLY A 385 9.94 -4.13 -18.93
C GLY A 385 8.51 -3.59 -19.00
N SER A 386 7.77 -3.61 -17.89
CA SER A 386 6.36 -3.20 -17.78
C SER A 386 6.15 -1.68 -17.68
N ALA A 387 7.24 -0.91 -17.50
CA ALA A 387 7.25 0.56 -17.54
C ALA A 387 8.38 1.05 -18.46
N PRO A 388 8.38 2.31 -18.89
CA PRO A 388 9.44 2.87 -19.74
C PRO A 388 10.82 2.68 -19.11
N LYS A 389 11.85 2.39 -19.93
CA LYS A 389 13.22 2.12 -19.45
C LYS A 389 13.79 3.24 -18.57
N TRP A 390 13.42 4.50 -18.81
CA TRP A 390 13.92 5.62 -18.04
C TRP A 390 13.42 5.62 -16.57
N THR A 391 12.31 4.92 -16.24
CA THR A 391 11.82 4.79 -14.86
C THR A 391 12.75 3.96 -13.97
N THR A 392 13.70 3.22 -14.54
CA THR A 392 14.73 2.48 -13.77
C THR A 392 15.86 3.37 -13.26
N LYS A 393 15.89 4.66 -13.61
CA LYS A 393 16.93 5.56 -13.16
C LYS A 393 16.80 5.87 -11.67
N MET A 394 17.93 5.68 -10.97
CA MET A 394 18.05 5.97 -9.53
C MET A 394 19.12 7.03 -9.29
N SER A 395 18.97 7.78 -8.21
CA SER A 395 20.02 8.68 -7.72
C SER A 395 21.12 7.90 -6.98
N LYS A 396 22.27 8.54 -6.74
CA LYS A 396 23.36 7.98 -5.90
C LYS A 396 22.89 7.62 -4.47
N GLY A 397 21.84 8.26 -3.98
CA GLY A 397 21.22 8.01 -2.68
C GLY A 397 20.17 6.88 -2.67
N GLY A 398 20.02 6.11 -3.76
CA GLY A 398 19.04 5.01 -3.85
C GLY A 398 17.58 5.49 -4.06
N VAL A 399 17.38 6.74 -4.50
CA VAL A 399 16.04 7.29 -4.76
C VAL A 399 15.66 7.04 -6.23
N PRO A 400 14.54 6.37 -6.54
CA PRO A 400 14.04 6.15 -7.90
C PRO A 400 13.38 7.43 -8.46
N TYR A 401 14.18 8.48 -8.64
CA TYR A 401 13.71 9.84 -8.96
C TYR A 401 12.87 9.92 -10.23
N ALA A 402 13.15 9.10 -11.22
CA ALA A 402 12.43 9.13 -12.48
C ALA A 402 10.97 8.70 -12.34
N GLY A 403 10.69 7.67 -11.54
CA GLY A 403 9.32 7.25 -11.21
C GLY A 403 8.59 8.30 -10.36
N ILE A 404 9.28 8.91 -9.40
CA ILE A 404 8.73 10.00 -8.58
C ILE A 404 8.35 11.20 -9.44
N LEU A 405 9.22 11.60 -10.38
CA LEU A 405 8.93 12.71 -11.31
C LEU A 405 7.77 12.41 -12.26
N LEU A 406 7.61 11.16 -12.70
CA LEU A 406 6.42 10.76 -13.47
C LEU A 406 5.13 10.96 -12.66
N THR A 407 5.12 10.51 -11.42
CA THR A 407 3.97 10.69 -10.52
C THR A 407 3.69 12.17 -10.26
N ALA A 408 4.72 12.96 -9.98
CA ALA A 408 4.58 14.41 -9.81
C ALA A 408 4.02 15.09 -11.07
N GLY A 409 4.41 14.66 -12.27
CA GLY A 409 3.84 15.13 -13.53
C GLY A 409 2.33 14.86 -13.64
N PHE A 410 1.87 13.69 -13.22
CA PHE A 410 0.43 13.40 -13.12
C PHE A 410 -0.25 14.25 -12.03
N THR A 411 0.42 14.50 -10.91
CA THR A 411 -0.12 15.35 -9.85
C THR A 411 -0.30 16.80 -10.33
N VAL A 412 0.57 17.30 -11.23
CA VAL A 412 0.38 18.61 -11.87
C VAL A 412 -0.94 18.66 -12.66
N ALA A 413 -1.36 17.57 -13.30
CA ALA A 413 -2.70 17.50 -13.91
C ALA A 413 -3.82 17.70 -12.87
N GLY A 414 -3.63 17.21 -11.64
CA GLY A 414 -4.52 17.47 -10.51
C GLY A 414 -4.50 18.95 -10.06
N VAL A 415 -3.35 19.61 -10.12
CA VAL A 415 -3.27 21.06 -9.88
C VAL A 415 -4.11 21.82 -10.92
N VAL A 416 -4.07 21.39 -12.18
CA VAL A 416 -4.94 21.95 -13.24
C VAL A 416 -6.43 21.65 -12.95
N LEU A 417 -6.75 20.45 -12.46
CA LEU A 417 -8.11 20.12 -12.04
C LEU A 417 -8.59 21.04 -10.91
N ASN A 418 -7.73 21.35 -9.93
CA ASN A 418 -8.03 22.31 -8.86
C ASN A 418 -8.26 23.74 -9.37
N TYR A 419 -7.75 24.09 -10.55
CA TYR A 419 -8.04 25.37 -11.19
C TYR A 419 -9.45 25.40 -11.78
N PHE A 420 -9.90 24.34 -12.46
CA PHE A 420 -11.20 24.30 -13.15
C PHE A 420 -12.38 23.92 -12.25
N VAL A 421 -12.19 22.96 -11.32
CA VAL A 421 -13.25 22.40 -10.46
C VAL A 421 -12.77 22.23 -9.01
N PRO A 422 -12.40 23.33 -8.32
CA PRO A 422 -11.75 23.24 -7.00
C PRO A 422 -12.60 22.51 -5.96
N SER A 423 -13.91 22.69 -5.96
CA SER A 423 -14.82 22.06 -4.99
C SER A 423 -15.00 20.54 -5.19
N GLN A 424 -14.76 20.01 -6.38
CA GLN A 424 -14.98 18.60 -6.73
C GLN A 424 -13.67 17.82 -6.93
N ALA A 425 -12.53 18.52 -7.05
CA ALA A 425 -11.24 17.90 -7.36
C ALA A 425 -10.86 16.79 -6.38
N PHE A 426 -11.13 16.98 -5.08
CA PHE A 426 -10.88 16.01 -4.04
C PHE A 426 -11.66 14.71 -4.25
N GLU A 427 -12.98 14.78 -4.38
CA GLU A 427 -13.84 13.59 -4.50
C GLU A 427 -13.66 12.87 -5.84
N ILE A 428 -13.46 13.58 -6.95
CA ILE A 428 -13.15 12.97 -8.26
C ILE A 428 -11.88 12.13 -8.18
N ALA A 429 -10.79 12.72 -7.68
CA ALA A 429 -9.51 12.02 -7.58
C ALA A 429 -9.58 10.85 -6.59
N LEU A 430 -10.27 11.01 -5.44
CA LEU A 430 -10.46 10.00 -4.43
C LEU A 430 -11.20 8.76 -4.98
N ASN A 431 -12.26 8.97 -5.73
CA ASN A 431 -13.03 7.86 -6.27
C ASN A 431 -12.24 7.10 -7.35
N ILE A 432 -11.50 7.79 -8.23
CA ILE A 432 -10.61 7.13 -9.20
C ILE A 432 -9.48 6.36 -8.49
N ALA A 433 -8.90 6.91 -7.42
CA ALA A 433 -7.91 6.21 -6.59
C ALA A 433 -8.48 4.91 -6.02
N SER A 434 -9.74 4.92 -5.59
CA SER A 434 -10.40 3.73 -5.01
C SER A 434 -10.46 2.55 -5.98
N LEU A 435 -10.60 2.76 -7.30
CA LEU A 435 -10.50 1.68 -8.30
C LEU A 435 -9.14 1.00 -8.28
N GLY A 436 -8.07 1.79 -8.16
CA GLY A 436 -6.71 1.26 -8.06
C GLY A 436 -6.48 0.46 -6.77
N ILE A 437 -7.03 0.92 -5.64
CA ILE A 437 -6.98 0.21 -4.34
C ILE A 437 -7.71 -1.13 -4.44
N ILE A 438 -8.93 -1.16 -4.97
CA ILE A 438 -9.72 -2.37 -5.14
C ILE A 438 -8.98 -3.38 -6.01
N THR A 439 -8.34 -2.92 -7.09
CA THR A 439 -7.51 -3.77 -7.96
C THR A 439 -6.29 -4.33 -7.21
N ALA A 440 -5.59 -3.52 -6.43
CA ALA A 440 -4.44 -3.96 -5.63
C ALA A 440 -4.87 -5.01 -4.59
N TRP A 441 -5.95 -4.75 -3.87
CA TRP A 441 -6.47 -5.64 -2.84
C TRP A 441 -7.01 -6.96 -3.42
N GLY A 442 -7.72 -6.89 -4.56
CA GLY A 442 -8.15 -8.08 -5.31
C GLY A 442 -6.95 -8.92 -5.78
N THR A 443 -5.90 -8.27 -6.27
CA THR A 443 -4.65 -8.92 -6.67
C THR A 443 -3.99 -9.65 -5.50
N ILE A 444 -3.91 -9.02 -4.32
CA ILE A 444 -3.35 -9.62 -3.10
C ILE A 444 -4.12 -10.90 -2.73
N ILE A 445 -5.45 -10.85 -2.70
CA ILE A 445 -6.29 -12.00 -2.36
C ILE A 445 -6.13 -13.14 -3.39
N LEU A 446 -6.16 -12.82 -4.68
CA LEU A 446 -5.97 -13.81 -5.75
C LEU A 446 -4.60 -14.49 -5.63
N CYS A 447 -3.52 -13.72 -5.44
CA CYS A 447 -2.18 -14.27 -5.25
C CYS A 447 -2.09 -15.16 -4.00
N GLN A 448 -2.72 -14.77 -2.89
CA GLN A 448 -2.77 -15.57 -1.67
C GLN A 448 -3.50 -16.91 -1.89
N MET A 449 -4.63 -16.90 -2.60
CA MET A 449 -5.36 -18.13 -2.94
C MET A 449 -4.49 -19.07 -3.80
N ARG A 450 -3.72 -18.50 -4.76
CA ARG A 450 -2.82 -19.25 -5.61
C ARG A 450 -1.63 -19.83 -4.84
N LEU A 451 -1.03 -19.05 -3.92
CA LEU A 451 0.03 -19.51 -3.02
C LEU A 451 -0.44 -20.74 -2.21
N ARG A 452 -1.63 -20.68 -1.63
CA ARG A 452 -2.18 -21.83 -0.90
C ARG A 452 -2.47 -23.04 -1.78
N SER A 453 -2.91 -22.82 -3.02
CA SER A 453 -3.05 -23.90 -3.99
C SER A 453 -1.71 -24.57 -4.29
N TRP A 454 -0.64 -23.77 -4.47
CA TRP A 454 0.72 -24.28 -4.67
C TRP A 454 1.25 -25.03 -3.44
N ALA A 455 1.00 -24.51 -2.22
CA ALA A 455 1.39 -25.19 -0.99
C ALA A 455 0.73 -26.56 -0.84
N LYS A 456 -0.58 -26.69 -1.18
CA LYS A 456 -1.29 -27.99 -1.19
C LYS A 456 -0.72 -28.98 -2.22
N GLN A 457 -0.15 -28.48 -3.30
CA GLN A 457 0.50 -29.28 -4.36
C GLN A 457 1.98 -29.58 -4.05
N GLY A 458 2.51 -29.12 -2.92
CA GLY A 458 3.93 -29.29 -2.57
C GLY A 458 4.88 -28.38 -3.36
N LEU A 459 4.37 -27.42 -4.15
CA LEU A 459 5.15 -26.49 -4.95
C LEU A 459 5.67 -25.28 -4.17
N ALA A 460 5.07 -24.98 -3.03
CA ALA A 460 5.48 -23.91 -2.13
C ALA A 460 5.42 -24.36 -0.67
N LYS A 461 6.22 -23.71 0.19
CA LYS A 461 6.16 -23.95 1.64
C LYS A 461 4.80 -23.49 2.19
N GLU A 462 4.23 -24.27 3.10
CA GLU A 462 2.99 -23.88 3.75
C GLU A 462 3.18 -22.61 4.57
N PRO A 463 2.30 -21.58 4.39
CA PRO A 463 2.41 -20.33 5.14
C PRO A 463 2.25 -20.55 6.65
N SER A 464 3.14 -19.95 7.45
CA SER A 464 3.08 -19.98 8.90
C SER A 464 2.07 -18.99 9.49
N PHE A 465 1.89 -17.84 8.83
CA PHE A 465 0.99 -16.74 9.23
C PHE A 465 -0.24 -16.72 8.32
N LYS A 466 -1.25 -17.54 8.66
CA LYS A 466 -2.38 -17.82 7.76
C LYS A 466 -3.50 -16.77 7.86
N LEU A 467 -4.16 -16.46 6.73
CA LEU A 467 -5.46 -15.78 6.70
C LEU A 467 -6.51 -16.68 7.40
N PRO A 468 -7.12 -16.20 8.49
CA PRO A 468 -8.11 -17.01 9.22
C PRO A 468 -9.34 -17.30 8.32
N GLY A 469 -9.87 -18.53 8.43
CA GLY A 469 -11.08 -18.93 7.70
C GLY A 469 -10.95 -19.08 6.18
N ALA A 470 -9.74 -18.98 5.61
CA ALA A 470 -9.58 -19.21 4.17
C ALA A 470 -9.81 -20.70 3.82
N PRO A 471 -10.45 -21.00 2.65
CA PRO A 471 -10.67 -20.09 1.53
C PRO A 471 -11.92 -19.20 1.62
N VAL A 472 -12.83 -19.43 2.56
CA VAL A 472 -14.11 -18.72 2.63
C VAL A 472 -13.90 -17.20 2.79
N THR A 473 -13.06 -16.78 3.72
CA THR A 473 -12.76 -15.35 3.94
C THR A 473 -12.13 -14.68 2.70
N ALA A 474 -11.34 -15.41 1.91
CA ALA A 474 -10.79 -14.89 0.66
C ALA A 474 -11.90 -14.63 -0.37
N TRP A 475 -12.83 -15.57 -0.57
CA TRP A 475 -13.97 -15.40 -1.45
C TRP A 475 -14.92 -14.30 -0.98
N LEU A 476 -15.21 -14.21 0.33
CA LEU A 476 -16.00 -13.12 0.90
C LEU A 476 -15.34 -11.75 0.66
N THR A 477 -14.02 -11.68 0.76
CA THR A 477 -13.28 -10.44 0.47
C THR A 477 -13.39 -10.06 -1.01
N LEU A 478 -13.28 -11.01 -1.93
CA LEU A 478 -13.48 -10.74 -3.37
C LEU A 478 -14.92 -10.31 -3.65
N ALA A 479 -15.92 -10.94 -3.02
CA ALA A 479 -17.32 -10.56 -3.15
C ALA A 479 -17.57 -9.14 -2.60
N PHE A 480 -16.96 -8.79 -1.45
CA PHE A 480 -17.00 -7.43 -0.92
C PHE A 480 -16.41 -6.42 -1.89
N LEU A 481 -15.21 -6.67 -2.45
CA LEU A 481 -14.59 -5.77 -3.42
C LEU A 481 -15.45 -5.61 -4.69
N ALA A 482 -16.07 -6.70 -5.16
CA ALA A 482 -17.00 -6.64 -6.28
C ALA A 482 -18.25 -5.81 -5.94
N SER A 483 -18.81 -5.95 -4.72
CA SER A 483 -19.95 -5.14 -4.28
C SER A 483 -19.61 -3.65 -4.22
N VAL A 484 -18.39 -3.29 -3.81
CA VAL A 484 -17.94 -1.89 -3.82
C VAL A 484 -17.92 -1.32 -5.23
N ILE A 485 -17.48 -2.08 -6.24
CA ILE A 485 -17.50 -1.65 -7.65
C ILE A 485 -18.96 -1.43 -8.10
N VAL A 486 -19.90 -2.31 -7.70
CA VAL A 486 -21.32 -2.15 -8.02
C VAL A 486 -21.88 -0.89 -7.36
N LEU A 487 -21.54 -0.64 -6.08
CA LEU A 487 -21.97 0.58 -5.37
C LEU A 487 -21.44 1.84 -6.07
N MET A 488 -20.18 1.84 -6.54
CA MET A 488 -19.65 2.95 -7.34
C MET A 488 -20.46 3.16 -8.63
N ALA A 489 -20.92 2.10 -9.28
CA ALA A 489 -21.67 2.23 -10.52
C ALA A 489 -23.05 2.89 -10.33
N ILE A 490 -23.67 2.69 -9.15
CA ILE A 490 -25.00 3.26 -8.82
C ILE A 490 -24.93 4.64 -8.15
N ASP A 491 -23.79 5.04 -7.62
CA ASP A 491 -23.58 6.34 -6.96
C ASP A 491 -23.41 7.45 -8.00
N TYR A 492 -24.54 8.02 -8.43
CA TYR A 492 -24.56 9.13 -9.40
C TYR A 492 -24.44 10.48 -8.68
N PRO A 493 -23.62 11.42 -9.20
CA PRO A 493 -22.85 11.34 -10.47
C PRO A 493 -21.41 10.82 -10.28
N VAL A 494 -20.80 10.94 -9.10
CA VAL A 494 -19.37 10.82 -8.91
C VAL A 494 -18.88 9.38 -9.08
N GLY A 495 -19.54 8.42 -8.45
CA GLY A 495 -19.19 7.01 -8.56
C GLY A 495 -19.41 6.48 -10.00
N THR A 496 -20.52 6.88 -10.63
CA THR A 496 -20.81 6.50 -12.03
C THR A 496 -19.73 7.02 -12.98
N TYR A 497 -19.29 8.28 -12.85
CA TYR A 497 -18.20 8.83 -13.67
C TYR A 497 -16.87 8.14 -13.39
N THR A 498 -16.66 7.69 -12.17
CA THR A 498 -15.47 6.89 -11.80
C THR A 498 -15.44 5.57 -12.57
N ILE A 499 -16.55 4.84 -12.61
CA ILE A 499 -16.65 3.60 -13.41
C ILE A 499 -16.54 3.90 -14.90
N ALA A 500 -17.16 4.99 -15.39
CA ALA A 500 -17.02 5.42 -16.78
C ALA A 500 -15.56 5.71 -17.17
N SER A 501 -14.72 6.16 -16.24
CA SER A 501 -13.28 6.37 -16.50
C SER A 501 -12.55 5.08 -16.97
N LEU A 502 -13.09 3.90 -16.63
CA LEU A 502 -12.56 2.62 -17.11
C LEU A 502 -12.62 2.47 -18.63
N VAL A 503 -13.53 3.19 -19.30
CA VAL A 503 -13.61 3.25 -20.78
C VAL A 503 -12.33 3.86 -21.37
N ILE A 504 -11.61 4.68 -20.61
CA ILE A 504 -10.31 5.25 -20.99
C ILE A 504 -9.17 4.38 -20.46
N VAL A 505 -9.25 3.99 -19.19
CA VAL A 505 -8.16 3.25 -18.50
C VAL A 505 -7.94 1.88 -19.14
N ILE A 506 -9.00 1.12 -19.43
CA ILE A 506 -8.86 -0.24 -20.00
C ILE A 506 -8.21 -0.22 -21.39
N PRO A 507 -8.65 0.60 -22.37
CA PRO A 507 -7.95 0.72 -23.65
C PRO A 507 -6.49 1.15 -23.50
N LEU A 508 -6.17 2.10 -22.61
CA LEU A 508 -4.79 2.51 -22.35
C LEU A 508 -3.94 1.35 -21.83
N LEU A 509 -4.47 0.52 -20.93
CA LEU A 509 -3.79 -0.68 -20.44
C LEU A 509 -3.59 -1.69 -21.56
N ILE A 510 -4.58 -1.90 -22.43
CA ILE A 510 -4.50 -2.83 -23.55
C ILE A 510 -3.45 -2.35 -24.57
N VAL A 511 -3.52 -1.10 -25.01
CA VAL A 511 -2.57 -0.51 -25.95
C VAL A 511 -1.15 -0.53 -25.36
N GLY A 512 -0.99 -0.10 -24.12
CA GLY A 512 0.29 -0.10 -23.44
C GLY A 512 0.89 -1.50 -23.29
N TRP A 513 0.06 -2.52 -23.05
CA TRP A 513 0.49 -3.93 -23.07
C TRP A 513 1.05 -4.32 -24.42
N PHE A 514 0.34 -4.07 -25.51
CA PHE A 514 0.79 -4.43 -26.85
C PHE A 514 2.08 -3.70 -27.25
N LEU A 515 2.25 -2.44 -26.85
CA LEU A 515 3.46 -1.67 -27.09
C LEU A 515 4.70 -2.20 -26.33
N GLN A 516 4.50 -2.81 -25.16
CA GLN A 516 5.60 -3.24 -24.29
C GLN A 516 5.78 -4.76 -24.23
N ARG A 517 4.84 -5.53 -24.76
CA ARG A 517 4.75 -6.99 -24.68
C ARG A 517 6.06 -7.69 -25.04
N ASP A 518 6.68 -7.34 -26.18
CA ASP A 518 7.89 -8.03 -26.66
C ASP A 518 9.09 -7.78 -25.74
N ARG A 519 9.19 -6.58 -25.20
CA ARG A 519 10.20 -6.24 -24.19
C ARG A 519 9.97 -7.00 -22.89
N ILE A 520 8.72 -7.06 -22.41
CA ILE A 520 8.34 -7.79 -21.19
C ILE A 520 8.68 -9.28 -21.35
N LEU A 521 8.26 -9.90 -22.45
CA LEU A 521 8.47 -11.32 -22.69
C LEU A 521 9.95 -11.67 -22.86
N ARG A 522 10.74 -10.79 -23.48
CA ARG A 522 12.21 -10.95 -23.58
C ARG A 522 12.87 -10.94 -22.21
N ILE A 523 12.49 -10.01 -21.32
CA ILE A 523 13.05 -9.95 -19.96
C ILE A 523 12.58 -11.15 -19.14
N ALA A 524 11.32 -11.56 -19.30
CA ALA A 524 10.77 -12.75 -18.65
C ALA A 524 11.53 -14.02 -19.04
N SER A 525 11.86 -14.22 -20.33
CA SER A 525 12.62 -15.38 -20.79
C SER A 525 14.05 -15.43 -20.22
N LEU A 526 14.68 -14.28 -20.02
CA LEU A 526 16.00 -14.21 -19.38
C LEU A 526 15.97 -14.56 -17.88
N ARG A 527 14.86 -14.27 -17.17
CA ARG A 527 14.64 -14.68 -15.79
C ARG A 527 14.42 -16.18 -15.63
N GLN A 528 13.74 -16.78 -16.61
CA GLN A 528 13.36 -18.18 -16.60
C GLN A 528 14.48 -19.12 -17.06
N GLY A 529 15.71 -18.66 -17.15
CA GLY A 529 16.89 -19.42 -17.59
C GLY A 529 17.13 -20.79 -16.91
N VAL A 530 16.13 -21.29 -16.15
CA VAL A 530 16.01 -22.64 -15.60
C VAL A 530 14.55 -23.04 -15.62
N THR A 531 14.23 -24.04 -16.42
CA THR A 531 13.03 -24.87 -16.54
C THR A 531 12.03 -24.79 -15.39
N GLY A 532 10.90 -24.12 -15.59
CA GLY A 532 9.74 -24.13 -14.72
C GLY A 532 8.42 -24.13 -15.51
N PRO A 533 7.32 -24.67 -14.97
CA PRO A 533 6.06 -24.71 -15.69
C PRO A 533 5.56 -23.28 -15.95
N TYR A 534 5.35 -22.96 -17.22
CA TYR A 534 4.70 -21.73 -17.62
C TYR A 534 3.29 -21.64 -17.02
N PRO A 535 2.86 -20.44 -16.57
CA PRO A 535 1.46 -20.23 -16.23
C PRO A 535 0.57 -20.58 -17.44
N ILE A 536 -0.58 -21.15 -17.16
CA ILE A 536 -1.56 -21.58 -18.15
C ILE A 536 -1.82 -20.46 -19.16
N GLY A 537 -1.44 -20.68 -20.43
CA GLY A 537 -1.67 -19.74 -21.54
C GLY A 537 -0.44 -19.15 -22.23
N VAL A 538 0.77 -19.34 -21.68
CA VAL A 538 2.02 -18.93 -22.36
C VAL A 538 2.71 -20.18 -22.89
N ARG A 539 2.75 -20.37 -24.22
CA ARG A 539 3.51 -21.45 -24.85
C ARG A 539 5.01 -21.16 -24.71
N ASP A 540 5.76 -22.15 -24.24
CA ASP A 540 7.20 -22.10 -24.13
C ASP A 540 7.85 -21.93 -25.51
N PRO A 541 8.54 -20.80 -25.79
CA PRO A 541 9.23 -20.62 -27.07
C PRO A 541 10.31 -21.67 -27.32
N ALA A 542 10.93 -22.22 -26.25
CA ALA A 542 11.93 -23.27 -26.38
C ALA A 542 11.33 -24.62 -26.84
N ASN A 543 10.06 -24.89 -26.51
CA ASN A 543 9.32 -26.04 -27.00
C ASN A 543 8.83 -25.89 -28.45
N GLN A 544 8.71 -24.67 -28.96
CA GLN A 544 8.46 -24.46 -30.40
C GLN A 544 9.71 -24.80 -31.24
N VAL A 545 10.89 -24.35 -30.81
CA VAL A 545 12.15 -24.63 -31.50
C VAL A 545 12.46 -26.15 -31.54
N ARG A 546 12.11 -26.91 -30.49
CA ARG A 546 12.27 -28.37 -30.49
C ARG A 546 11.31 -29.09 -31.44
N ARG A 547 10.04 -28.65 -31.51
CA ARG A 547 9.08 -29.26 -32.46
C ARG A 547 9.38 -28.93 -33.91
N ASP A 548 9.81 -27.70 -34.19
CA ASP A 548 10.22 -27.31 -35.54
C ASP A 548 11.55 -27.96 -35.96
N GLY A 549 12.39 -28.41 -35.00
CA GLY A 549 13.61 -29.19 -35.24
C GLY A 549 13.33 -30.68 -35.45
N ASP A 550 12.34 -31.27 -34.79
CA ASP A 550 11.97 -32.68 -34.92
C ASP A 550 11.15 -32.95 -36.20
N ASP A 551 10.38 -31.97 -36.68
CA ASP A 551 9.63 -32.10 -37.96
C ASP A 551 10.52 -31.96 -39.22
N GLN A 552 11.75 -31.44 -39.10
CA GLN A 552 12.70 -31.37 -40.23
C GLN A 552 13.66 -32.56 -40.28
N GLY A 553 13.70 -33.41 -39.25
CA GLY A 553 14.59 -34.59 -39.19
C GLY A 553 13.98 -35.89 -39.71
N GLY A 554 12.71 -35.92 -40.15
CA GLY A 554 11.96 -37.14 -40.47
C GLY A 554 11.79 -37.49 -41.94
N SER A 555 12.53 -36.90 -42.91
CA SER A 555 12.40 -37.23 -44.33
C SER A 555 13.73 -37.41 -45.05
N ASN A 556 14.52 -38.39 -44.62
CA ASN A 556 15.55 -38.98 -45.48
C ASN A 556 15.88 -40.42 -45.04
N GLY A 557 15.35 -41.39 -45.79
CA GLY A 557 15.77 -42.76 -45.65
C GLY A 557 14.74 -43.78 -46.16
N THR A 558 14.69 -44.02 -47.43
CA THR A 558 14.69 -45.28 -48.09
C THR A 558 14.09 -45.21 -49.52
N ALA A 559 14.92 -45.28 -50.50
CA ALA A 559 14.73 -46.09 -51.69
C ALA A 559 16.09 -46.42 -52.27
#